data_cab0feda2ded2433a064b6092ea57c30
#
_entry.id   cab0feda2ded2433a064b6092ea57c30
#
_cell.length_a   1.000
_cell.length_b   1.000
_cell.length_c   1.000
_cell.angle_alpha   90.00
_cell.angle_beta   90.00
_cell.angle_gamma   90.00
#
_symmetry.space_group_name_H-M   'P 1'
#
loop_
_entity.id
_entity.type
_entity.pdbx_description
1 polymer ?
#
loop_
_entity_poly.entity_id
_entity_poly.type
_entity_poly.pdbx_seq_one_letter_code
_entity_poly.pdbx_strand_id
1 'polypeptide(L)'
;IIYFLPSIYNLYTITPSISRCLIKFVRNTFFCASYVHLWYLPAVIIAVWLTYFSLKHFKKFKIVIPCALLLYVIGMLPLTYRKAFGFFFYNPEIQRLLLLLKKLFVTTRNGIFFGFIFVAIGALFAYKPIKIKFNKAVILLLASVLLLVAEVVTSFFYFRSDESDFWLMIVPASFFLFYITTHIEIKNSNKYFVLRQMSSLIYFLHHFIIFSVLFINKLSLHFLNGDLQIGWFLCWVITTTVSVAVSYIIVKLSQKPRLKFLKILYT
;
A
#
# COMPACT_ATOMS: atom_id res chain seq x y z
N ILE A 1 -12.18 -6.83 -13.49
CA ILE A 1 -12.17 -7.49 -14.82
C ILE A 1 -11.02 -6.92 -15.67
N ILE A 2 -10.82 -5.58 -15.75
CA ILE A 2 -9.80 -4.91 -16.60
C ILE A 2 -8.38 -5.44 -16.33
N TYR A 3 -8.03 -5.74 -15.09
CA TYR A 3 -6.70 -6.24 -14.68
C TYR A 3 -6.62 -7.77 -14.60
N PHE A 4 -7.73 -8.46 -14.64
CA PHE A 4 -7.81 -9.90 -14.42
C PHE A 4 -7.28 -10.70 -15.63
N LEU A 5 -7.76 -10.39 -16.81
CA LEU A 5 -7.38 -11.09 -18.05
C LEU A 5 -5.87 -10.94 -18.38
N PRO A 6 -5.27 -9.73 -18.34
CA PRO A 6 -3.84 -9.58 -18.56
C PRO A 6 -2.98 -10.34 -17.55
N SER A 7 -3.42 -10.43 -16.28
CA SER A 7 -2.69 -11.18 -15.26
C SER A 7 -2.68 -12.67 -15.51
N ILE A 8 -3.80 -13.26 -15.93
CA ILE A 8 -3.87 -14.68 -16.30
C ILE A 8 -3.01 -14.95 -17.53
N TYR A 9 -3.11 -14.11 -18.55
CA TYR A 9 -2.33 -14.26 -19.78
C TYR A 9 -0.81 -14.24 -19.49
N ASN A 10 -0.34 -13.28 -18.73
CA ASN A 10 1.08 -13.20 -18.34
C ASN A 10 1.52 -14.41 -17.51
N LEU A 11 0.67 -14.91 -16.60
CA LEU A 11 1.00 -16.11 -15.82
C LEU A 11 1.04 -17.37 -16.69
N TYR A 12 0.16 -17.49 -17.67
CA TYR A 12 0.14 -18.62 -18.59
C TYR A 12 1.35 -18.63 -19.51
N THR A 13 1.78 -17.51 -20.04
CA THR A 13 2.99 -17.40 -20.89
C THR A 13 4.27 -17.80 -20.14
N ILE A 14 4.34 -17.50 -18.83
CA ILE A 14 5.51 -17.86 -18.00
C ILE A 14 5.43 -19.32 -17.50
N THR A 15 4.22 -19.89 -17.39
CA THR A 15 4.00 -21.22 -16.85
C THR A 15 2.96 -21.97 -17.68
N PRO A 16 3.34 -22.73 -18.71
CA PRO A 16 2.41 -23.37 -19.65
C PRO A 16 1.51 -24.47 -19.04
N SER A 17 1.75 -24.89 -17.79
CA SER A 17 0.87 -25.83 -17.08
C SER A 17 -0.29 -25.11 -16.43
N ILE A 18 -1.53 -25.43 -16.83
CA ILE A 18 -2.77 -24.83 -16.33
C ILE A 18 -2.88 -24.95 -14.79
N SER A 19 -2.57 -26.09 -14.21
CA SER A 19 -2.64 -26.31 -12.77
C SER A 19 -1.66 -25.40 -12.01
N ARG A 20 -0.43 -25.27 -12.49
CA ARG A 20 0.57 -24.38 -11.91
C ARG A 20 0.20 -22.90 -12.10
N CYS A 21 -0.41 -22.54 -13.23
CA CYS A 21 -0.91 -21.20 -13.50
C CYS A 21 -2.02 -20.85 -12.50
N LEU A 22 -2.99 -21.73 -12.26
CA LEU A 22 -4.08 -21.52 -11.30
C LEU A 22 -3.56 -21.38 -9.87
N ILE A 23 -2.65 -22.25 -9.42
CA ILE A 23 -2.06 -22.17 -8.08
C ILE A 23 -1.32 -20.83 -7.90
N LYS A 24 -0.49 -20.43 -8.88
CA LYS A 24 0.19 -19.13 -8.85
C LYS A 24 -0.78 -17.96 -8.87
N PHE A 25 -1.83 -18.03 -9.67
CA PHE A 25 -2.84 -16.99 -9.74
C PHE A 25 -3.55 -16.82 -8.40
N VAL A 26 -4.05 -17.90 -7.79
CA VAL A 26 -4.70 -17.85 -6.48
C VAL A 26 -3.72 -17.28 -5.44
N ARG A 27 -2.51 -17.82 -5.34
CA ARG A 27 -1.50 -17.32 -4.41
C ARG A 27 -1.19 -15.83 -4.61
N ASN A 28 -0.99 -15.40 -5.84
CA ASN A 28 -0.68 -14.01 -6.13
C ASN A 28 -1.87 -13.10 -5.80
N THR A 29 -3.10 -13.53 -6.07
CA THR A 29 -4.30 -12.76 -5.73
C THR A 29 -4.43 -12.53 -4.23
N PHE A 30 -4.10 -13.52 -3.40
CA PHE A 30 -4.16 -13.39 -1.95
C PHE A 30 -2.99 -12.58 -1.35
N PHE A 31 -1.77 -12.74 -1.84
CA PHE A 31 -0.58 -12.16 -1.18
C PHE A 31 0.03 -10.96 -1.90
N CYS A 32 -0.22 -10.79 -3.19
CA CYS A 32 0.40 -9.72 -3.97
C CYS A 32 -0.63 -8.92 -4.80
N ALA A 33 -1.86 -9.40 -4.90
CA ALA A 33 -2.89 -9.04 -5.87
C ALA A 33 -2.52 -9.34 -7.33
N SER A 34 -3.55 -9.30 -8.19
CA SER A 34 -3.39 -9.53 -9.63
C SER A 34 -2.64 -8.40 -10.34
N TYR A 35 -2.46 -7.26 -9.68
CA TYR A 35 -1.79 -6.08 -10.21
C TYR A 35 -1.04 -5.32 -9.13
N VAL A 36 0.12 -4.75 -9.47
CA VAL A 36 1.10 -4.19 -8.52
C VAL A 36 0.50 -3.19 -7.52
N HIS A 37 -0.42 -2.34 -7.94
CA HIS A 37 -1.02 -1.33 -7.06
C HIS A 37 -2.23 -1.83 -6.25
N LEU A 38 -2.82 -2.98 -6.62
CA LEU A 38 -3.98 -3.54 -5.91
C LEU A 38 -3.61 -4.40 -4.69
N TRP A 39 -2.32 -4.56 -4.39
CA TRP A 39 -1.83 -5.38 -3.27
C TRP A 39 -2.43 -4.98 -1.91
N TYR A 40 -2.79 -3.72 -1.77
CA TYR A 40 -3.38 -3.19 -0.54
C TYR A 40 -4.74 -3.84 -0.20
N LEU A 41 -5.57 -4.16 -1.19
CA LEU A 41 -6.90 -4.74 -0.95
C LEU A 41 -6.82 -6.12 -0.27
N PRO A 42 -6.15 -7.15 -0.84
CA PRO A 42 -5.98 -8.42 -0.14
C PRO A 42 -5.18 -8.26 1.15
N ALA A 43 -4.21 -7.31 1.21
CA ALA A 43 -3.47 -7.05 2.43
C ALA A 43 -4.38 -6.58 3.57
N VAL A 44 -5.31 -5.66 3.32
CA VAL A 44 -6.28 -5.21 4.34
C VAL A 44 -7.19 -6.35 4.78
N ILE A 45 -7.72 -7.15 3.85
CA ILE A 45 -8.59 -8.29 4.19
C ILE A 45 -7.88 -9.26 5.12
N ILE A 46 -6.65 -9.67 4.77
CA ILE A 46 -5.85 -10.58 5.60
C ILE A 46 -5.53 -9.94 6.95
N ALA A 47 -5.14 -8.67 6.97
CA ALA A 47 -4.80 -7.96 8.20
C ALA A 47 -5.99 -7.82 9.16
N VAL A 48 -7.18 -7.53 8.64
CA VAL A 48 -8.42 -7.49 9.44
C VAL A 48 -8.73 -8.86 10.02
N TRP A 49 -8.62 -9.89 9.20
CA TRP A 49 -8.85 -11.26 9.62
C TRP A 49 -7.87 -11.69 10.73
N LEU A 50 -6.58 -11.46 10.54
CA LEU A 50 -5.54 -11.72 11.54
C LEU A 50 -5.79 -10.94 12.84
N THR A 51 -6.13 -9.66 12.73
CA THR A 51 -6.42 -8.82 13.90
C THR A 51 -7.62 -9.37 14.69
N TYR A 52 -8.70 -9.71 13.98
CA TYR A 52 -9.89 -10.28 14.61
C TYR A 52 -9.58 -11.59 15.34
N PHE A 53 -8.92 -12.54 14.67
CA PHE A 53 -8.62 -13.84 15.30
C PHE A 53 -7.61 -13.72 16.43
N SER A 54 -6.59 -12.87 16.28
CA SER A 54 -5.61 -12.62 17.33
C SER A 54 -6.27 -12.01 18.57
N LEU A 55 -7.17 -11.03 18.39
CA LEU A 55 -7.89 -10.44 19.52
C LEU A 55 -8.91 -11.40 20.13
N LYS A 56 -9.59 -12.22 19.33
CA LYS A 56 -10.50 -13.26 19.82
C LYS A 56 -9.77 -14.30 20.67
N HIS A 57 -8.55 -14.69 20.26
CA HIS A 57 -7.77 -15.71 20.96
C HIS A 57 -7.05 -15.15 22.20
N PHE A 58 -6.24 -14.11 22.02
CA PHE A 58 -5.40 -13.57 23.09
C PHE A 58 -6.14 -12.58 24.00
N LYS A 59 -7.22 -11.93 23.53
CA LYS A 59 -8.01 -10.92 24.25
C LYS A 59 -7.20 -9.73 24.81
N LYS A 60 -5.93 -9.57 24.43
CA LYS A 60 -4.99 -8.59 24.99
C LYS A 60 -4.19 -7.90 23.89
N PHE A 61 -4.40 -6.59 23.71
CA PHE A 61 -3.58 -5.78 22.79
C PHE A 61 -2.09 -5.77 23.15
N LYS A 62 -1.77 -5.95 24.43
CA LYS A 62 -0.37 -6.05 24.90
C LYS A 62 0.40 -7.24 24.28
N ILE A 63 -0.30 -8.23 23.72
CA ILE A 63 0.28 -9.36 23.00
C ILE A 63 0.18 -9.13 21.49
N VAL A 64 -0.98 -8.71 21.01
CA VAL A 64 -1.25 -8.58 19.56
C VAL A 64 -0.36 -7.52 18.92
N ILE A 65 -0.18 -6.34 19.56
CA ILE A 65 0.64 -5.26 18.99
C ILE A 65 2.12 -5.65 18.87
N PRO A 66 2.81 -6.18 19.90
CA PRO A 66 4.19 -6.64 19.77
C PRO A 66 4.35 -7.77 18.74
N CYS A 67 3.42 -8.72 18.67
CA CYS A 67 3.45 -9.78 17.64
C CYS A 67 3.33 -9.20 16.22
N ALA A 68 2.41 -8.26 16.02
CA ALA A 68 2.23 -7.58 14.73
C ALA A 68 3.48 -6.76 14.36
N LEU A 69 4.09 -6.07 15.33
CA LEU A 69 5.34 -5.32 15.14
C LEU A 69 6.51 -6.25 14.80
N LEU A 70 6.61 -7.39 15.47
CA LEU A 70 7.65 -8.40 15.17
C LEU A 70 7.51 -8.91 13.74
N LEU A 71 6.30 -9.25 13.30
CA LEU A 71 6.05 -9.67 11.91
C LEU A 71 6.38 -8.55 10.93
N TYR A 72 6.06 -7.30 11.26
CA TYR A 72 6.42 -6.15 10.46
C TYR A 72 7.94 -6.02 10.28
N VAL A 73 8.70 -6.13 11.37
CA VAL A 73 10.18 -6.10 11.33
C VAL A 73 10.73 -7.25 10.50
N ILE A 74 10.22 -8.48 10.69
CA ILE A 74 10.63 -9.65 9.89
C ILE A 74 10.36 -9.42 8.39
N GLY A 75 9.24 -8.80 8.05
CA GLY A 75 8.90 -8.49 6.66
C GLY A 75 9.73 -7.36 6.04
N MET A 76 10.12 -6.38 6.84
CA MET A 76 10.86 -5.20 6.45
C MET A 76 12.34 -5.51 6.16
N LEU A 77 12.97 -6.32 7.00
CA LEU A 77 14.40 -6.60 6.94
C LEU A 77 14.89 -7.09 5.56
N PRO A 78 14.26 -8.10 4.92
CA PRO A 78 14.72 -8.62 3.63
C PRO A 78 14.45 -7.69 2.44
N LEU A 79 13.60 -6.68 2.59
CA LEU A 79 13.28 -5.69 1.55
C LEU A 79 14.16 -4.45 1.71
N THR A 80 13.83 -3.59 2.65
CA THR A 80 14.48 -2.27 2.80
C THR A 80 15.90 -2.35 3.35
N TYR A 81 16.16 -3.28 4.28
CA TYR A 81 17.42 -3.32 5.02
C TYR A 81 18.35 -4.47 4.59
N ARG A 82 18.03 -5.18 3.51
CA ARG A 82 18.83 -6.31 3.05
C ARG A 82 20.31 -5.97 2.85
N LYS A 83 20.61 -4.81 2.25
CA LYS A 83 22.00 -4.38 2.01
C LYS A 83 22.67 -3.90 3.29
N ALA A 84 21.93 -3.30 4.22
CA ALA A 84 22.46 -2.87 5.53
C ALA A 84 22.93 -4.05 6.38
N PHE A 85 22.19 -5.14 6.35
CA PHE A 85 22.48 -6.38 7.09
C PHE A 85 23.04 -7.47 6.17
N GLY A 86 23.84 -7.11 5.17
CA GLY A 86 24.37 -8.01 4.15
C GLY A 86 25.07 -9.24 4.75
N PHE A 87 25.90 -9.07 5.80
CA PHE A 87 26.57 -10.17 6.49
C PHE A 87 25.60 -11.25 7.00
N PHE A 88 24.43 -10.87 7.45
CA PHE A 88 23.38 -11.79 7.92
C PHE A 88 22.66 -12.45 6.73
N PHE A 89 22.29 -11.66 5.71
CA PHE A 89 21.52 -12.13 4.57
C PHE A 89 22.34 -12.95 3.56
N TYR A 90 23.69 -12.90 3.61
CA TYR A 90 24.55 -13.76 2.80
C TYR A 90 24.72 -15.17 3.39
N ASN A 91 24.26 -15.41 4.64
CA ASN A 91 24.25 -16.74 5.20
C ASN A 91 23.35 -17.68 4.38
N PRO A 92 23.83 -18.89 3.94
CA PRO A 92 23.08 -19.82 3.11
C PRO A 92 21.74 -20.27 3.73
N GLU A 93 21.69 -20.46 5.04
CA GLU A 93 20.48 -20.89 5.74
C GLU A 93 19.42 -19.77 5.72
N ILE A 94 19.84 -18.53 5.93
CA ILE A 94 18.95 -17.36 5.83
C ILE A 94 18.44 -17.20 4.40
N GLN A 95 19.28 -17.41 3.40
CA GLN A 95 18.86 -17.37 1.99
C GLN A 95 17.82 -18.45 1.69
N ARG A 96 18.00 -19.68 2.19
CA ARG A 96 16.99 -20.74 2.06
C ARG A 96 15.66 -20.34 2.70
N LEU A 97 15.70 -19.76 3.89
CA LEU A 97 14.50 -19.27 4.57
C LEU A 97 13.81 -18.16 3.76
N LEU A 98 14.56 -17.21 3.22
CA LEU A 98 14.01 -16.15 2.37
C LEU A 98 13.38 -16.70 1.08
N LEU A 99 14.00 -17.71 0.47
CA LEU A 99 13.43 -18.38 -0.70
C LEU A 99 12.13 -19.10 -0.36
N LEU A 100 12.04 -19.76 0.80
CA LEU A 100 10.80 -20.35 1.30
C LEU A 100 9.71 -19.30 1.54
N LEU A 101 10.04 -18.20 2.21
CA LEU A 101 9.12 -17.07 2.41
C LEU A 101 8.62 -16.50 1.07
N LYS A 102 9.50 -16.30 0.10
CA LYS A 102 9.14 -15.84 -1.24
C LYS A 102 8.27 -16.88 -1.98
N LYS A 103 8.53 -18.15 -1.82
CA LYS A 103 7.72 -19.23 -2.39
C LYS A 103 6.32 -19.29 -1.80
N LEU A 104 6.17 -19.04 -0.50
CA LEU A 104 4.88 -19.07 0.21
C LEU A 104 4.08 -17.78 -0.02
N PHE A 105 4.70 -16.63 0.21
CA PHE A 105 4.01 -15.34 0.32
C PHE A 105 4.21 -14.41 -0.89
N VAL A 106 5.02 -14.80 -1.87
CA VAL A 106 5.41 -13.98 -3.06
C VAL A 106 6.24 -12.77 -2.65
N THR A 107 5.73 -11.97 -1.73
CA THR A 107 6.37 -10.79 -1.15
C THR A 107 5.97 -10.67 0.32
N THR A 108 6.80 -10.01 1.12
CA THR A 108 6.43 -9.63 2.49
C THR A 108 5.56 -8.36 2.54
N ARG A 109 5.35 -7.70 1.40
CA ARG A 109 4.39 -6.59 1.23
C ARG A 109 2.97 -7.15 1.14
N ASN A 110 2.46 -7.66 2.23
CA ASN A 110 1.14 -8.27 2.32
C ASN A 110 0.46 -7.99 3.67
N GLY A 111 -0.73 -8.56 3.88
CA GLY A 111 -1.51 -8.34 5.09
C GLY A 111 -0.88 -8.90 6.37
N ILE A 112 -0.05 -9.94 6.27
CA ILE A 112 0.57 -10.60 7.43
C ILE A 112 1.73 -9.74 7.97
N PHE A 113 2.65 -9.37 7.09
CA PHE A 113 3.87 -8.67 7.50
C PHE A 113 3.70 -7.16 7.53
N PHE A 114 2.98 -6.59 6.56
CA PHE A 114 2.78 -5.14 6.48
C PHE A 114 1.47 -4.68 7.11
N GLY A 115 0.33 -5.23 6.67
CA GLY A 115 -0.98 -4.69 7.01
C GLY A 115 -1.38 -4.89 8.48
N PHE A 116 -0.95 -5.99 9.08
CA PHE A 116 -1.41 -6.42 10.40
C PHE A 116 -1.18 -5.39 11.51
N ILE A 117 0.01 -4.76 11.56
CA ILE A 117 0.31 -3.76 12.58
C ILE A 117 -0.60 -2.53 12.48
N PHE A 118 -0.88 -2.04 11.27
CA PHE A 118 -1.72 -0.85 11.08
C PHE A 118 -3.19 -1.12 11.42
N VAL A 119 -3.71 -2.29 11.04
CA VAL A 119 -5.08 -2.69 11.40
C VAL A 119 -5.20 -2.96 12.89
N ALA A 120 -4.20 -3.58 13.52
CA ALA A 120 -4.18 -3.81 14.96
C ALA A 120 -4.11 -2.49 15.76
N ILE A 121 -3.36 -1.49 15.28
CA ILE A 121 -3.36 -0.13 15.81
C ILE A 121 -4.75 0.51 15.66
N GLY A 122 -5.38 0.42 14.49
CA GLY A 122 -6.75 0.92 14.28
C GLY A 122 -7.76 0.28 15.23
N ALA A 123 -7.67 -1.05 15.43
CA ALA A 123 -8.49 -1.77 16.41
C ALA A 123 -8.21 -1.29 17.83
N LEU A 124 -6.94 -1.04 18.20
CA LEU A 124 -6.59 -0.50 19.51
C LEU A 124 -7.31 0.83 19.79
N PHE A 125 -7.33 1.75 18.82
CA PHE A 125 -8.05 3.03 18.94
C PHE A 125 -9.57 2.84 19.09
N ALA A 126 -10.13 1.85 18.38
CA ALA A 126 -11.57 1.58 18.46
C ALA A 126 -11.99 0.98 19.82
N TYR A 127 -11.13 0.18 20.45
CA TYR A 127 -11.48 -0.54 21.68
C TYR A 127 -10.95 0.09 22.95
N LYS A 128 -9.96 0.98 22.89
CA LYS A 128 -9.34 1.58 24.08
C LYS A 128 -9.18 3.08 23.93
N PRO A 129 -9.64 3.88 24.91
CA PRO A 129 -9.36 5.31 24.93
C PRO A 129 -7.86 5.52 25.18
N ILE A 130 -7.18 6.08 24.20
CA ILE A 130 -5.76 6.46 24.31
C ILE A 130 -5.72 7.91 24.75
N LYS A 131 -5.10 8.18 25.89
CA LYS A 131 -5.00 9.53 26.46
C LYS A 131 -3.58 10.05 26.32
N ILE A 132 -3.34 10.87 25.32
CA ILE A 132 -2.09 11.61 25.11
C ILE A 132 -2.44 13.10 25.03
N LYS A 133 -1.66 13.98 25.64
CA LYS A 133 -1.87 15.42 25.47
C LYS A 133 -1.69 15.77 23.98
N PHE A 134 -2.61 16.53 23.40
CA PHE A 134 -2.62 16.85 21.96
C PHE A 134 -1.27 17.41 21.48
N ASN A 135 -0.72 18.41 22.19
CA ASN A 135 0.60 18.99 21.86
C ASN A 135 1.73 17.95 21.89
N LYS A 136 1.69 17.01 22.85
CA LYS A 136 2.66 15.90 22.91
C LYS A 136 2.52 14.97 21.70
N ALA A 137 1.29 14.67 21.28
CA ALA A 137 1.06 13.86 20.09
C ALA A 137 1.57 14.53 18.82
N VAL A 138 1.40 15.86 18.68
CA VAL A 138 1.95 16.65 17.57
C VAL A 138 3.48 16.60 17.56
N ILE A 139 4.13 16.81 18.70
CA ILE A 139 5.59 16.74 18.81
C ILE A 139 6.09 15.34 18.42
N LEU A 140 5.43 14.28 18.91
CA LEU A 140 5.81 12.90 18.60
C LEU A 140 5.56 12.55 17.13
N LEU A 141 4.52 13.11 16.50
CA LEU A 141 4.32 12.98 15.05
C LEU A 141 5.47 13.64 14.29
N LEU A 142 5.79 14.89 14.61
CA LEU A 142 6.89 15.61 13.94
C LEU A 142 8.22 14.88 14.11
N ALA A 143 8.53 14.41 15.32
CA ALA A 143 9.73 13.61 15.57
C ALA A 143 9.73 12.31 14.74
N SER A 144 8.60 11.59 14.69
CA SER A 144 8.47 10.37 13.90
C SER A 144 8.63 10.63 12.40
N VAL A 145 8.10 11.74 11.89
CA VAL A 145 8.25 12.14 10.49
C VAL A 145 9.69 12.52 10.16
N LEU A 146 10.36 13.27 11.05
CA LEU A 146 11.77 13.61 10.88
C LEU A 146 12.66 12.35 10.85
N LEU A 147 12.41 11.42 11.77
CA LEU A 147 13.11 10.13 11.80
C LEU A 147 12.80 9.29 10.55
N LEU A 148 11.56 9.31 10.06
CA LEU A 148 11.18 8.65 8.80
C LEU A 148 11.95 9.26 7.62
N VAL A 149 12.04 10.57 7.52
CA VAL A 149 12.82 11.24 6.47
C VAL A 149 14.29 10.84 6.56
N ALA A 150 14.88 10.85 7.77
CA ALA A 150 16.24 10.41 7.99
C ALA A 150 16.46 8.94 7.59
N GLU A 151 15.51 8.06 7.94
CA GLU A 151 15.51 6.64 7.57
C GLU A 151 15.47 6.45 6.05
N VAL A 152 14.58 7.19 5.34
CA VAL A 152 14.46 7.17 3.88
C VAL A 152 15.74 7.66 3.21
N VAL A 153 16.28 8.80 3.65
CA VAL A 153 17.51 9.38 3.12
C VAL A 153 18.69 8.43 3.32
N THR A 154 18.82 7.86 4.52
CA THR A 154 19.86 6.88 4.82
C THR A 154 19.72 5.63 3.96
N SER A 155 18.50 5.12 3.81
CA SER A 155 18.22 3.96 2.96
C SER A 155 18.58 4.22 1.50
N PHE A 156 18.28 5.40 0.99
CA PHE A 156 18.57 5.77 -0.39
C PHE A 156 20.08 5.94 -0.65
N PHE A 157 20.79 6.66 0.20
CA PHE A 157 22.20 6.99 -0.04
C PHE A 157 23.17 5.87 0.37
N TYR A 158 22.92 5.20 1.49
CA TYR A 158 23.87 4.23 2.05
C TYR A 158 23.48 2.78 1.69
N PHE A 159 22.21 2.43 1.74
CA PHE A 159 21.81 1.05 1.52
C PHE A 159 21.44 0.76 0.07
N ARG A 160 21.17 1.78 -0.75
CA ARG A 160 20.76 1.65 -2.17
C ARG A 160 19.74 0.53 -2.35
N SER A 161 18.72 0.52 -1.52
CA SER A 161 17.72 -0.53 -1.51
C SER A 161 16.88 -0.43 -2.78
N ASP A 162 16.75 -1.55 -3.48
CA ASP A 162 16.01 -1.62 -4.74
C ASP A 162 14.49 -1.60 -4.52
N GLU A 163 14.05 -1.99 -3.30
CA GLU A 163 12.65 -1.98 -2.86
C GLU A 163 12.55 -1.25 -1.51
N SER A 164 12.21 0.04 -1.53
CA SER A 164 12.24 0.91 -0.36
C SER A 164 10.87 1.42 0.08
N ASP A 165 9.93 0.52 0.36
CA ASP A 165 8.56 0.91 0.76
C ASP A 165 8.23 0.58 2.22
N PHE A 166 9.13 -0.06 2.92
CA PHE A 166 8.96 -0.55 4.27
C PHE A 166 9.94 0.14 5.21
N TRP A 167 9.52 1.16 5.93
CA TRP A 167 10.34 1.84 6.92
C TRP A 167 9.79 1.67 8.32
N LEU A 168 10.65 1.53 9.31
CA LEU A 168 10.25 1.33 10.70
C LEU A 168 9.46 2.52 11.23
N MET A 169 9.90 3.73 10.90
CA MET A 169 9.29 4.97 11.40
C MET A 169 7.92 5.29 10.82
N ILE A 170 7.47 4.59 9.78
CA ILE A 170 6.08 4.69 9.32
C ILE A 170 5.09 4.27 10.42
N VAL A 171 5.43 3.28 11.25
CA VAL A 171 4.52 2.77 12.29
C VAL A 171 4.21 3.85 13.34
N PRO A 172 5.19 4.47 14.03
CA PRO A 172 4.89 5.53 14.98
C PRO A 172 4.32 6.79 14.29
N ALA A 173 4.77 7.15 13.09
CA ALA A 173 4.22 8.27 12.35
C ALA A 173 2.72 8.06 12.04
N SER A 174 2.33 6.88 11.56
CA SER A 174 0.93 6.53 11.33
C SER A 174 0.10 6.51 12.62
N PHE A 175 0.67 6.01 13.72
CA PHE A 175 -0.02 6.00 15.02
C PHE A 175 -0.35 7.42 15.48
N PHE A 176 0.61 8.33 15.51
CA PHE A 176 0.38 9.70 15.98
C PHE A 176 -0.46 10.51 14.99
N LEU A 177 -0.31 10.30 13.69
CA LEU A 177 -1.17 10.92 12.68
C LEU A 177 -2.62 10.50 12.88
N PHE A 178 -2.88 9.21 13.07
CA PHE A 178 -4.23 8.70 13.32
C PHE A 178 -4.78 9.21 14.65
N TYR A 179 -3.95 9.26 15.70
CA TYR A 179 -4.35 9.84 16.99
C TYR A 179 -4.82 11.29 16.82
N ILE A 180 -4.03 12.13 16.15
CA ILE A 180 -4.36 13.55 15.93
C ILE A 180 -5.65 13.68 15.11
N THR A 181 -5.78 12.93 14.01
CA THR A 181 -6.95 13.02 13.15
C THR A 181 -8.24 12.59 13.85
N THR A 182 -8.19 11.65 14.80
CA THR A 182 -9.35 11.24 15.60
C THR A 182 -9.74 12.26 16.69
N HIS A 183 -8.87 13.22 17.01
CA HIS A 183 -9.12 14.26 18.01
C HIS A 183 -9.44 15.63 17.38
N ILE A 184 -9.43 15.73 16.04
CA ILE A 184 -9.84 16.95 15.34
C ILE A 184 -11.34 16.86 15.08
N GLU A 185 -12.08 17.80 15.67
CA GLU A 185 -13.53 17.94 15.40
C GLU A 185 -13.73 18.59 14.02
N ILE A 186 -14.29 17.83 13.11
CA ILE A 186 -14.61 18.31 11.76
C ILE A 186 -16.13 18.45 11.64
N LYS A 187 -16.61 19.64 11.26
CA LYS A 187 -18.04 19.86 11.00
C LYS A 187 -18.52 18.94 9.88
N ASN A 188 -19.62 18.24 10.11
CA ASN A 188 -20.19 17.34 9.11
C ASN A 188 -20.56 18.12 7.83
N SER A 189 -20.10 17.65 6.68
CA SER A 189 -20.33 18.28 5.38
C SER A 189 -20.45 17.24 4.27
N ASN A 190 -21.37 17.48 3.35
CA ASN A 190 -21.53 16.66 2.14
C ASN A 190 -20.24 16.59 1.30
N LYS A 191 -19.34 17.57 1.44
CA LYS A 191 -18.04 17.58 0.76
C LYS A 191 -17.17 16.37 1.16
N TYR A 192 -17.21 15.95 2.43
CA TYR A 192 -16.43 14.80 2.90
C TYR A 192 -16.93 13.48 2.31
N PHE A 193 -18.25 13.39 2.08
CA PHE A 193 -18.82 12.22 1.40
C PHE A 193 -18.30 12.12 -0.05
N VAL A 194 -18.29 13.25 -0.77
CA VAL A 194 -17.74 13.33 -2.13
C VAL A 194 -16.24 12.99 -2.14
N LEU A 195 -15.45 13.56 -1.21
CA LEU A 195 -14.02 13.27 -1.10
C LEU A 195 -13.74 11.80 -0.84
N ARG A 196 -14.53 11.13 0.01
CA ARG A 196 -14.42 9.69 0.24
C ARG A 196 -14.65 8.87 -1.02
N GLN A 197 -15.67 9.21 -1.79
CA GLN A 197 -15.96 8.55 -3.06
C GLN A 197 -14.86 8.79 -4.10
N MET A 198 -14.36 10.03 -4.17
CA MET A 198 -13.23 10.36 -5.05
C MET A 198 -11.96 9.59 -4.67
N SER A 199 -11.66 9.45 -3.39
CA SER A 199 -10.45 8.75 -2.95
C SER A 199 -10.43 7.29 -3.40
N SER A 200 -11.57 6.60 -3.35
CA SER A 200 -11.71 5.24 -3.89
C SER A 200 -11.46 5.19 -5.41
N LEU A 201 -12.06 6.14 -6.15
CA LEU A 201 -11.84 6.23 -7.60
C LEU A 201 -10.41 6.55 -7.95
N ILE A 202 -9.79 7.51 -7.27
CA ILE A 202 -8.37 7.87 -7.47
C ILE A 202 -7.49 6.63 -7.27
N TYR A 203 -7.74 5.85 -6.20
CA TYR A 203 -6.99 4.63 -5.94
C TYR A 203 -7.07 3.62 -7.09
N PHE A 204 -8.22 3.43 -7.71
CA PHE A 204 -8.38 2.52 -8.84
C PHE A 204 -7.87 3.08 -10.17
N LEU A 205 -7.99 4.39 -10.40
CA LEU A 205 -7.73 5.00 -11.70
C LEU A 205 -6.29 5.50 -11.87
N HIS A 206 -5.61 5.94 -10.80
CA HIS A 206 -4.30 6.58 -10.92
C HIS A 206 -3.28 5.75 -11.69
N HIS A 207 -3.28 4.44 -11.50
CA HIS A 207 -2.33 3.56 -12.16
C HIS A 207 -2.62 3.41 -13.67
N PHE A 208 -3.90 3.37 -14.04
CA PHE A 208 -4.31 3.40 -15.44
C PHE A 208 -3.90 4.71 -16.10
N ILE A 209 -4.06 5.82 -15.39
CA ILE A 209 -3.67 7.15 -15.87
C ILE A 209 -2.14 7.26 -16.00
N ILE A 210 -1.37 6.76 -15.03
CA ILE A 210 0.10 6.67 -15.13
C ILE A 210 0.52 5.93 -16.40
N PHE A 211 -0.04 4.74 -16.64
CA PHE A 211 0.28 3.99 -17.85
C PHE A 211 -0.09 4.73 -19.12
N SER A 212 -1.24 5.41 -19.13
CA SER A 212 -1.66 6.22 -20.28
C SER A 212 -0.69 7.38 -20.54
N VAL A 213 -0.26 8.09 -19.49
CA VAL A 213 0.73 9.17 -19.61
C VAL A 213 2.07 8.66 -20.11
N LEU A 214 2.57 7.54 -19.55
CA LEU A 214 3.83 6.93 -19.98
C LEU A 214 3.75 6.39 -21.42
N PHE A 215 2.61 5.83 -21.81
CA PHE A 215 2.38 5.35 -23.17
C PHE A 215 2.37 6.52 -24.16
N ILE A 216 1.66 7.60 -23.86
CA ILE A 216 1.63 8.82 -24.69
C ILE A 216 3.05 9.42 -24.77
N ASN A 217 3.78 9.48 -23.67
CA ASN A 217 5.16 9.96 -23.66
C ASN A 217 6.06 9.10 -24.57
N LYS A 218 5.96 7.77 -24.47
CA LYS A 218 6.69 6.85 -25.35
C LYS A 218 6.31 7.02 -26.82
N LEU A 219 5.03 7.23 -27.10
CA LEU A 219 4.51 7.44 -28.44
C LEU A 219 5.00 8.79 -29.00
N SER A 220 4.99 9.87 -28.21
CA SER A 220 5.50 11.18 -28.62
C SER A 220 7.00 11.15 -28.91
N LEU A 221 7.80 10.43 -28.10
CA LEU A 221 9.22 10.20 -28.36
C LEU A 221 9.46 9.48 -29.69
N HIS A 222 8.58 8.56 -30.05
CA HIS A 222 8.72 7.80 -31.31
C HIS A 222 8.37 8.66 -32.55
N PHE A 223 7.33 9.52 -32.44
CA PHE A 223 6.84 10.31 -33.57
C PHE A 223 7.47 11.71 -33.68
N LEU A 224 7.98 12.29 -32.59
CA LEU A 224 8.46 13.68 -32.54
C LEU A 224 9.99 13.80 -32.40
N ASN A 225 10.75 12.76 -32.76
CA ASN A 225 12.22 12.74 -32.70
C ASN A 225 12.84 13.13 -31.34
N GLY A 226 12.18 12.81 -30.25
CA GLY A 226 12.92 12.56 -29.02
C GLY A 226 13.07 13.67 -27.99
N ASP A 227 12.61 14.90 -28.22
CA ASP A 227 12.98 16.02 -27.34
C ASP A 227 12.06 16.28 -26.14
N LEU A 228 10.91 15.63 -26.05
CA LEU A 228 9.96 15.81 -24.94
C LEU A 228 9.97 14.63 -23.97
N GLN A 229 11.03 14.48 -23.20
CA GLN A 229 10.98 13.60 -22.01
C GLN A 229 10.20 14.29 -20.89
N ILE A 230 8.97 13.81 -20.63
CA ILE A 230 8.21 14.21 -19.45
C ILE A 230 8.97 13.71 -18.22
N GLY A 231 9.58 14.62 -17.46
CA GLY A 231 10.26 14.29 -16.21
C GLY A 231 9.30 13.62 -15.21
N TRP A 232 9.82 12.80 -14.31
CA TRP A 232 9.03 12.06 -13.29
C TRP A 232 8.11 12.96 -12.46
N PHE A 233 8.56 14.17 -12.13
CA PHE A 233 7.78 15.15 -11.40
C PHE A 233 6.56 15.61 -12.20
N LEU A 234 6.72 15.93 -13.47
CA LEU A 234 5.63 16.36 -14.33
C LEU A 234 4.63 15.21 -14.57
N CYS A 235 5.14 14.00 -14.78
CA CYS A 235 4.31 12.80 -14.87
C CYS A 235 3.45 12.62 -13.60
N TRP A 236 4.03 12.79 -12.41
CA TRP A 236 3.32 12.73 -11.14
C TRP A 236 2.25 13.83 -11.03
N VAL A 237 2.58 15.08 -11.38
CA VAL A 237 1.61 16.21 -11.36
C VAL A 237 0.45 15.93 -12.31
N ILE A 238 0.72 15.55 -13.56
CA ILE A 238 -0.32 15.23 -14.55
C ILE A 238 -1.21 14.10 -14.05
N THR A 239 -0.60 13.00 -13.60
CA THR A 239 -1.35 11.84 -13.10
C THR A 239 -2.26 12.21 -11.95
N THR A 240 -1.75 12.97 -10.98
CA THR A 240 -2.53 13.39 -9.81
C THR A 240 -3.69 14.29 -10.22
N THR A 241 -3.42 15.31 -11.04
CA THR A 241 -4.44 16.26 -11.49
C THR A 241 -5.53 15.58 -12.30
N VAL A 242 -5.15 14.75 -13.26
CA VAL A 242 -6.10 14.01 -14.10
C VAL A 242 -6.92 13.01 -13.27
N SER A 243 -6.29 12.29 -12.33
CA SER A 243 -7.00 11.36 -11.45
C SER A 243 -8.05 12.05 -10.60
N VAL A 244 -7.72 13.21 -10.03
CA VAL A 244 -8.66 14.03 -9.25
C VAL A 244 -9.79 14.53 -10.13
N ALA A 245 -9.48 15.10 -11.30
CA ALA A 245 -10.48 15.65 -12.22
C ALA A 245 -11.46 14.58 -12.72
N VAL A 246 -10.94 13.45 -13.19
CA VAL A 246 -11.75 12.31 -13.68
C VAL A 246 -12.62 11.74 -12.56
N SER A 247 -12.06 11.56 -11.37
CA SER A 247 -12.82 11.05 -10.21
C SER A 247 -13.94 12.02 -9.82
N TYR A 248 -13.69 13.32 -9.80
CA TYR A 248 -14.71 14.32 -9.53
C TYR A 248 -15.83 14.29 -10.56
N ILE A 249 -15.48 14.23 -11.86
CA ILE A 249 -16.46 14.15 -12.95
C ILE A 249 -17.33 12.90 -12.82
N ILE A 250 -16.73 11.72 -12.55
CA ILE A 250 -17.46 10.47 -12.37
C ILE A 250 -18.43 10.55 -11.20
N VAL A 251 -17.98 11.06 -10.04
CA VAL A 251 -18.84 11.21 -8.86
C VAL A 251 -20.00 12.18 -9.17
N LYS A 252 -19.74 13.28 -9.84
CA LYS A 252 -20.77 14.27 -10.19
C LYS A 252 -21.77 13.73 -11.22
N LEU A 253 -21.29 13.00 -12.23
CA LEU A 253 -22.13 12.37 -13.24
C LEU A 253 -23.00 11.25 -12.64
N SER A 254 -22.48 10.48 -11.70
CA SER A 254 -23.21 9.39 -11.04
C SER A 254 -24.41 9.87 -10.20
N GLN A 255 -24.50 11.15 -9.91
CA GLN A 255 -25.66 11.74 -9.23
C GLN A 255 -26.85 11.90 -10.17
N LYS A 256 -26.64 11.92 -11.50
CA LYS A 256 -27.72 12.02 -12.49
C LYS A 256 -28.46 10.67 -12.58
N PRO A 257 -29.83 10.67 -12.67
CA PRO A 257 -30.62 9.42 -12.70
C PRO A 257 -30.19 8.42 -13.77
N ARG A 258 -29.86 8.92 -14.98
CA ARG A 258 -29.46 8.11 -16.13
C ARG A 258 -28.06 7.47 -15.98
N LEU A 259 -27.21 8.00 -15.10
CA LEU A 259 -25.81 7.58 -14.94
C LEU A 259 -25.54 6.98 -13.56
N LYS A 260 -26.60 6.59 -12.83
CA LYS A 260 -26.47 5.95 -11.49
C LYS A 260 -25.61 4.68 -11.51
N PHE A 261 -25.50 3.96 -12.63
CA PHE A 261 -24.65 2.79 -12.76
C PHE A 261 -23.16 3.07 -12.50
N LEU A 262 -22.71 4.33 -12.71
CA LEU A 262 -21.32 4.72 -12.39
C LEU A 262 -20.98 4.60 -10.89
N LYS A 263 -21.99 4.53 -10.01
CA LYS A 263 -21.74 4.30 -8.56
C LYS A 263 -21.05 2.97 -8.29
N ILE A 264 -21.26 1.97 -9.14
CA ILE A 264 -20.62 0.64 -9.03
C ILE A 264 -19.07 0.72 -9.03
N LEU A 265 -18.50 1.82 -9.54
CA LEU A 265 -17.05 2.01 -9.62
C LEU A 265 -16.43 2.39 -8.26
N TYR A 266 -17.24 2.81 -7.28
CA TYR A 266 -16.71 3.32 -6.00
C TYR A 266 -17.57 3.00 -4.76
N THR A 267 -18.69 2.31 -4.92
CA THR A 267 -19.51 1.72 -3.85
C THR A 267 -19.27 0.23 -3.75
#